data_ea62f031551a600fe9378e3bd7cf61e5
#
_entry.id   ea62f031551a600fe9378e3bd7cf61e5
#
_cell.length_a   1.000
_cell.length_b   1.000
_cell.length_c   1.000
_cell.angle_alpha   90.00
_cell.angle_beta   90.00
_cell.angle_gamma   90.00
#
_symmetry.space_group_name_H-M   'P 1'
#
loop_
_entity.id
_entity.type
_entity.pdbx_description
1 polymer ?
#
loop_
_entity_poly.entity_id
_entity_poly.type
_entity_poly.pdbx_seq_one_letter_code
_entity_poly.pdbx_strand_id
1 'polypeptide(L)'
;MISFFLKYSCPEEGQERNTQTEEHMTTIPISSPARLDDRVVILTGGAGGIGKATAHALAAAGATVVATDIAEHAEFEDPKIEYRRYDVTSASETKSVVADVVARHGRVDVLVLCAGTITHRPLTESTDEEWRSILDVNLMGVVNPVREVYPLMAAQGGGKMVALGSIAAKIGGVASGPAYVAAKSAVHGLMKWVAKAGAAHGVYASVIAPGPVETPMWNTVTQRAAPSANGSVPLGRYGQPEDIAQAILFLCSPASNWITGTVLDVNGGMLMD
;
A
#
# COMPACT_ATOMS: atom_id res chain seq x y z
N MET A 1 -38.67 -2.17 5.88
CA MET A 1 -38.72 -1.39 4.64
C MET A 1 -38.64 0.07 5.03
N ILE A 2 -37.42 0.63 5.20
CA ILE A 2 -37.19 2.03 5.57
C ILE A 2 -36.32 2.63 4.47
N SER A 3 -36.97 3.48 3.65
CA SER A 3 -36.40 4.21 2.53
C SER A 3 -35.70 5.46 3.07
N PHE A 4 -34.36 5.53 2.98
CA PHE A 4 -33.62 6.77 3.16
C PHE A 4 -33.30 7.36 1.77
N PHE A 5 -34.19 8.22 1.30
CA PHE A 5 -33.90 9.14 0.20
C PHE A 5 -33.18 10.36 0.75
N LEU A 6 -31.88 10.48 0.53
CA LEU A 6 -31.17 11.74 0.66
C LEU A 6 -31.54 12.62 -0.53
N LYS A 7 -32.36 13.65 -0.26
CA LYS A 7 -32.63 14.74 -1.21
C LYS A 7 -31.38 15.58 -1.38
N TYR A 8 -30.72 15.48 -2.52
CA TYR A 8 -29.86 16.54 -3.00
C TYR A 8 -30.75 17.63 -3.62
N SER A 9 -30.93 18.74 -2.91
CA SER A 9 -31.48 19.97 -3.49
C SER A 9 -30.36 20.73 -4.17
N CYS A 10 -30.47 20.94 -5.46
CA CYS A 10 -29.66 21.91 -6.19
C CYS A 10 -30.01 23.31 -5.66
N PRO A 11 -29.05 24.18 -5.34
CA PRO A 11 -29.35 25.59 -5.06
C PRO A 11 -29.70 26.32 -6.36
N GLU A 12 -30.77 27.10 -6.28
CA GLU A 12 -31.20 27.98 -7.36
C GLU A 12 -30.15 29.07 -7.69
N GLU A 13 -30.06 29.42 -8.95
CA GLU A 13 -29.22 30.47 -9.50
C GLU A 13 -29.56 31.83 -8.83
N GLY A 14 -28.56 32.45 -8.24
CA GLY A 14 -28.69 33.85 -7.79
C GLY A 14 -27.84 34.24 -6.61
N GLN A 15 -26.52 33.95 -6.61
CA GLN A 15 -25.59 34.68 -5.77
C GLN A 15 -24.34 35.08 -6.55
N GLU A 16 -24.07 36.38 -6.51
CA GLU A 16 -22.90 37.02 -7.08
C GLU A 16 -21.62 36.29 -6.71
N ARG A 17 -20.86 35.85 -7.71
CA ARG A 17 -19.54 35.26 -7.53
C ARG A 17 -18.63 36.33 -6.93
N ASN A 18 -18.30 36.13 -5.66
CA ASN A 18 -17.25 36.85 -4.98
C ASN A 18 -15.90 36.45 -5.62
N THR A 19 -15.33 37.36 -6.40
CA THR A 19 -14.07 37.18 -7.16
C THR A 19 -12.82 37.30 -6.26
N GLN A 20 -12.75 36.55 -5.17
CA GLN A 20 -11.57 36.51 -4.31
C GLN A 20 -11.17 35.08 -3.87
N THR A 21 -11.05 34.17 -4.82
CA THR A 21 -10.39 32.88 -4.60
C THR A 21 -9.58 32.46 -5.83
N GLU A 22 -8.86 33.40 -6.41
CA GLU A 22 -7.70 33.10 -7.23
C GLU A 22 -6.48 33.20 -6.34
N GLU A 23 -6.10 32.11 -5.69
CA GLU A 23 -4.70 31.91 -5.25
C GLU A 23 -4.58 30.51 -4.63
N HIS A 24 -3.82 29.73 -5.32
CA HIS A 24 -3.02 28.53 -5.02
C HIS A 24 -3.32 27.32 -5.90
N MET A 25 -3.32 27.53 -7.20
CA MET A 25 -2.91 26.44 -8.09
C MET A 25 -1.38 26.29 -7.92
N THR A 26 -0.97 25.44 -6.98
CA THR A 26 0.42 25.01 -6.90
C THR A 26 0.71 24.19 -8.16
N THR A 27 1.25 24.82 -9.19
CA THR A 27 1.73 24.10 -10.37
C THR A 27 2.88 23.20 -9.96
N ILE A 28 2.65 21.89 -9.95
CA ILE A 28 3.73 20.90 -9.75
C ILE A 28 4.61 20.97 -11.01
N PRO A 29 5.89 21.32 -10.90
CA PRO A 29 6.76 21.33 -12.05
C PRO A 29 6.80 19.93 -12.69
N ILE A 30 6.50 19.83 -13.98
CA ILE A 30 6.45 18.56 -14.74
C ILE A 30 7.80 17.84 -14.72
N SER A 31 8.90 18.57 -14.45
CA SER A 31 10.27 18.05 -14.43
C SER A 31 10.77 17.58 -13.06
N SER A 32 9.97 17.65 -11.99
CA SER A 32 10.42 17.18 -10.68
C SER A 32 10.38 15.67 -10.62
N PRO A 33 11.53 14.99 -10.41
CA PRO A 33 11.54 13.57 -10.07
C PRO A 33 10.65 13.34 -8.83
N ALA A 34 10.16 12.12 -8.64
CA ALA A 34 9.38 11.75 -7.46
C ALA A 34 10.26 11.93 -6.21
N ARG A 35 10.18 13.09 -5.55
CA ARG A 35 10.97 13.43 -4.37
C ARG A 35 10.13 13.34 -3.12
N LEU A 36 10.77 12.90 -2.05
CA LEU A 36 10.21 12.74 -0.71
C LEU A 36 11.11 13.38 0.34
N ASP A 37 11.75 14.50 0.00
CA ASP A 37 12.63 15.21 0.94
C ASP A 37 11.86 15.51 2.24
N ASP A 38 12.52 15.26 3.37
CA ASP A 38 12.01 15.49 4.73
C ASP A 38 10.70 14.73 5.06
N ARG A 39 10.34 13.71 4.27
CA ARG A 39 9.19 12.84 4.55
C ARG A 39 9.60 11.67 5.42
N VAL A 40 8.75 11.36 6.38
CA VAL A 40 8.89 10.21 7.28
C VAL A 40 7.96 9.09 6.81
N VAL A 41 8.55 7.94 6.54
CA VAL A 41 7.87 6.76 6.02
C VAL A 41 7.90 5.63 7.03
N ILE A 42 6.75 5.02 7.30
CA ILE A 42 6.68 3.68 7.92
C ILE A 42 6.42 2.67 6.79
N LEU A 43 7.28 1.65 6.70
CA LEU A 43 7.19 0.58 5.71
C LEU A 43 7.11 -0.77 6.41
N THR A 44 6.02 -1.50 6.26
CA THR A 44 5.90 -2.88 6.78
C THR A 44 6.35 -3.91 5.74
N GLY A 45 6.89 -5.04 6.18
CA GLY A 45 7.44 -6.06 5.27
C GLY A 45 8.76 -5.62 4.63
N GLY A 46 9.53 -4.77 5.32
CA GLY A 46 10.71 -4.10 4.78
C GLY A 46 11.93 -5.01 4.56
N ALA A 47 11.99 -6.18 5.18
CA ALA A 47 13.06 -7.16 4.95
C ALA A 47 12.82 -8.04 3.71
N GLY A 48 11.58 -8.08 3.20
CA GLY A 48 11.19 -8.87 2.02
C GLY A 48 11.60 -8.22 0.70
N GLY A 49 11.53 -8.98 -0.42
CA GLY A 49 12.00 -8.53 -1.75
C GLY A 49 11.43 -7.17 -2.17
N ILE A 50 10.10 -7.06 -2.30
CA ILE A 50 9.43 -5.80 -2.70
C ILE A 50 9.65 -4.73 -1.63
N GLY A 51 9.51 -5.07 -0.33
CA GLY A 51 9.68 -4.12 0.76
C GLY A 51 11.10 -3.55 0.81
N LYS A 52 12.13 -4.40 0.68
CA LYS A 52 13.53 -3.96 0.67
C LYS A 52 13.84 -3.03 -0.50
N ALA A 53 13.40 -3.40 -1.72
CA ALA A 53 13.53 -2.53 -2.90
C ALA A 53 12.79 -1.20 -2.72
N THR A 54 11.59 -1.24 -2.08
CA THR A 54 10.81 -0.04 -1.77
C THR A 54 11.53 0.86 -0.76
N ALA A 55 12.11 0.29 0.31
CA ALA A 55 12.89 1.07 1.29
C ALA A 55 14.02 1.85 0.62
N HIS A 56 14.80 1.20 -0.25
CA HIS A 56 15.87 1.85 -1.00
C HIS A 56 15.34 2.92 -1.95
N ALA A 57 14.26 2.67 -2.69
CA ALA A 57 13.68 3.64 -3.61
C ALA A 57 13.18 4.91 -2.88
N LEU A 58 12.52 4.74 -1.73
CA LEU A 58 12.02 5.86 -0.93
C LEU A 58 13.17 6.67 -0.28
N ALA A 59 14.19 6.00 0.24
CA ALA A 59 15.38 6.65 0.82
C ALA A 59 16.16 7.43 -0.25
N ALA A 60 16.38 6.84 -1.43
CA ALA A 60 17.00 7.50 -2.58
C ALA A 60 16.19 8.73 -3.05
N ALA A 61 14.86 8.73 -2.89
CA ALA A 61 14.01 9.87 -3.14
C ALA A 61 14.05 10.97 -2.06
N GLY A 62 14.79 10.75 -0.96
CA GLY A 62 15.02 11.74 0.09
C GLY A 62 14.33 11.44 1.43
N ALA A 63 13.47 10.43 1.50
CA ALA A 63 12.72 10.11 2.72
C ALA A 63 13.60 9.50 3.83
N THR A 64 13.20 9.74 5.07
CA THR A 64 13.59 8.90 6.22
C THR A 64 12.63 7.72 6.28
N VAL A 65 13.15 6.49 6.20
CA VAL A 65 12.37 5.26 6.13
C VAL A 65 12.55 4.43 7.38
N VAL A 66 11.49 4.20 8.11
CA VAL A 66 11.45 3.18 9.18
C VAL A 66 10.90 1.89 8.57
N ALA A 67 11.82 1.05 8.12
CA ALA A 67 11.54 -0.27 7.57
C ALA A 67 11.28 -1.26 8.70
N THR A 68 10.16 -1.96 8.66
CA THR A 68 9.76 -2.89 9.72
C THR A 68 9.43 -4.26 9.15
N ASP A 69 9.75 -5.32 9.89
CA ASP A 69 9.45 -6.70 9.52
C ASP A 69 9.41 -7.59 10.76
N ILE A 70 8.86 -8.79 10.63
CA ILE A 70 8.92 -9.82 11.69
C ILE A 70 10.30 -10.44 11.82
N ALA A 71 11.15 -10.34 10.80
CA ALA A 71 12.54 -10.81 10.84
C ALA A 71 13.31 -10.12 11.97
N GLU A 72 14.17 -10.88 12.67
CA GLU A 72 14.95 -10.32 13.78
C GLU A 72 15.94 -9.25 13.30
N HIS A 73 16.49 -9.41 12.09
CA HIS A 73 17.49 -8.50 11.53
C HIS A 73 17.26 -8.30 10.03
N ALA A 74 17.49 -7.06 9.57
CA ALA A 74 17.69 -6.73 8.17
C ALA A 74 18.74 -5.63 8.07
N GLU A 75 19.64 -5.75 7.10
CA GLU A 75 20.73 -4.80 6.89
C GLU A 75 20.38 -3.85 5.75
N PHE A 76 20.61 -2.56 6.01
CA PHE A 76 20.50 -1.48 5.05
C PHE A 76 21.76 -0.61 5.14
N GLU A 77 22.40 -0.37 4.00
CA GLU A 77 23.61 0.48 3.95
C GLU A 77 23.28 1.98 3.97
N ASP A 78 22.06 2.36 3.53
CA ASP A 78 21.61 3.74 3.49
C ASP A 78 21.24 4.23 4.90
N PRO A 79 21.90 5.28 5.44
CA PRO A 79 21.64 5.79 6.79
C PRO A 79 20.24 6.40 6.96
N LYS A 80 19.52 6.65 5.87
CA LYS A 80 18.10 7.08 5.90
C LYS A 80 17.12 5.94 6.15
N ILE A 81 17.60 4.69 6.17
CA ILE A 81 16.76 3.52 6.41
C ILE A 81 17.08 2.98 7.81
N GLU A 82 16.13 3.11 8.71
CA GLU A 82 16.17 2.50 10.03
C GLU A 82 15.40 1.19 10.00
N TYR A 83 15.98 0.11 10.52
CA TYR A 83 15.27 -1.15 10.65
C TYR A 83 14.73 -1.37 12.06
N ARG A 84 13.52 -1.93 12.15
CA ARG A 84 12.91 -2.29 13.42
C ARG A 84 12.08 -3.57 13.27
N ARG A 85 12.33 -4.53 14.16
CA ARG A 85 11.46 -5.72 14.24
C ARG A 85 10.06 -5.32 14.68
N TYR A 86 9.05 -5.86 14.00
CA TYR A 86 7.65 -5.58 14.28
C TYR A 86 6.75 -6.66 13.67
N ASP A 87 5.86 -7.23 14.49
CA ASP A 87 4.80 -8.12 14.04
C ASP A 87 3.53 -7.32 13.74
N VAL A 88 3.17 -7.23 12.46
CA VAL A 88 1.98 -6.47 11.98
C VAL A 88 0.66 -7.03 12.51
N THR A 89 0.63 -8.28 12.99
CA THR A 89 -0.58 -8.89 13.58
C THR A 89 -0.83 -8.39 15.00
N SER A 90 0.20 -7.86 15.66
CA SER A 90 0.14 -7.32 17.02
C SER A 90 -0.30 -5.87 17.04
N ALA A 91 -1.53 -5.61 17.51
CA ALA A 91 -2.03 -4.23 17.67
C ALA A 91 -1.21 -3.43 18.70
N SER A 92 -0.68 -4.08 19.75
CA SER A 92 0.15 -3.42 20.75
C SER A 92 1.54 -3.04 20.21
N GLU A 93 2.18 -3.91 19.42
CA GLU A 93 3.43 -3.57 18.74
C GLU A 93 3.21 -2.45 17.71
N THR A 94 2.10 -2.49 16.95
CA THR A 94 1.71 -1.41 16.03
C THR A 94 1.69 -0.06 16.74
N LYS A 95 0.96 0.03 17.85
CA LYS A 95 0.88 1.26 18.64
C LYS A 95 2.25 1.73 19.13
N SER A 96 3.08 0.80 19.60
CA SER A 96 4.44 1.10 20.09
C SER A 96 5.34 1.63 18.98
N VAL A 97 5.32 1.00 17.80
CA VAL A 97 6.14 1.41 16.65
C VAL A 97 5.72 2.80 16.16
N VAL A 98 4.43 3.03 15.99
CA VAL A 98 3.91 4.34 15.54
C VAL A 98 4.23 5.43 16.54
N ALA A 99 4.03 5.18 17.83
CA ALA A 99 4.34 6.15 18.90
C ALA A 99 5.85 6.49 18.92
N ASP A 100 6.74 5.52 18.77
CA ASP A 100 8.17 5.74 18.72
C ASP A 100 8.60 6.56 17.49
N VAL A 101 8.04 6.28 16.31
CA VAL A 101 8.30 7.07 15.10
C VAL A 101 7.85 8.53 15.30
N VAL A 102 6.66 8.75 15.85
CA VAL A 102 6.16 10.10 16.13
C VAL A 102 7.03 10.80 17.17
N ALA A 103 7.47 10.11 18.23
CA ALA A 103 8.33 10.70 19.25
C ALA A 103 9.70 11.15 18.69
N ARG A 104 10.28 10.40 17.74
CA ARG A 104 11.59 10.69 17.14
C ARG A 104 11.54 11.68 15.99
N HIS A 105 10.52 11.59 15.14
CA HIS A 105 10.44 12.35 13.89
C HIS A 105 9.31 13.37 13.86
N GLY A 106 8.40 13.38 14.84
CA GLY A 106 7.29 14.35 14.97
C GLY A 106 6.11 14.12 14.02
N ARG A 107 6.24 13.20 13.05
CA ARG A 107 5.25 13.01 11.95
C ARG A 107 5.33 11.64 11.31
N VAL A 108 4.28 11.27 10.55
CA VAL A 108 4.27 10.16 9.59
C VAL A 108 3.62 10.66 8.31
N ASP A 109 4.40 10.83 7.25
CA ASP A 109 3.91 11.34 5.95
C ASP A 109 3.41 10.24 5.02
N VAL A 110 4.05 9.07 5.10
CA VAL A 110 3.77 7.95 4.22
C VAL A 110 3.69 6.66 5.04
N LEU A 111 2.68 5.85 4.75
CA LEU A 111 2.54 4.49 5.26
C LEU A 111 2.52 3.52 4.09
N VAL A 112 3.54 2.65 4.00
CA VAL A 112 3.62 1.60 2.98
C VAL A 112 3.40 0.24 3.62
N LEU A 113 2.42 -0.51 3.13
CA LEU A 113 1.93 -1.75 3.71
C LEU A 113 2.29 -2.91 2.78
N CYS A 114 3.55 -3.41 2.91
CA CYS A 114 4.09 -4.50 2.09
C CYS A 114 4.12 -5.85 2.81
N ALA A 115 3.88 -5.90 4.12
CA ALA A 115 3.85 -7.16 4.85
C ALA A 115 2.76 -8.10 4.29
N GLY A 116 3.10 -9.37 4.15
CA GLY A 116 2.18 -10.36 3.63
C GLY A 116 2.77 -11.76 3.59
N THR A 117 1.91 -12.75 3.53
CA THR A 117 2.26 -14.16 3.34
C THR A 117 1.26 -14.81 2.37
N ILE A 118 1.61 -15.95 1.83
CA ILE A 118 0.80 -16.64 0.82
C ILE A 118 0.60 -18.11 1.20
N THR A 119 -0.54 -18.66 0.81
CA THR A 119 -0.83 -20.10 0.84
C THR A 119 -1.23 -20.57 -0.54
N HIS A 120 -1.09 -21.87 -0.79
CA HIS A 120 -1.41 -22.53 -2.07
C HIS A 120 -2.38 -23.68 -1.89
N ARG A 121 -2.90 -23.90 -0.67
CA ARG A 121 -3.85 -25.00 -0.44
C ARG A 121 -5.17 -24.74 -1.13
N PRO A 122 -5.74 -25.76 -1.78
CA PRO A 122 -7.09 -25.70 -2.32
C PRO A 122 -8.12 -25.44 -1.19
N LEU A 123 -9.27 -24.92 -1.55
CA LEU A 123 -10.35 -24.64 -0.59
C LEU A 123 -10.72 -25.85 0.27
N THR A 124 -10.77 -27.03 -0.33
CA THR A 124 -11.17 -28.28 0.34
C THR A 124 -10.11 -28.86 1.30
N GLU A 125 -8.88 -28.35 1.23
CA GLU A 125 -7.76 -28.80 2.05
C GLU A 125 -7.28 -27.73 3.04
N SER A 126 -7.76 -26.49 2.90
CA SER A 126 -7.39 -25.39 3.78
C SER A 126 -8.07 -25.52 5.14
N THR A 127 -7.32 -25.28 6.22
CA THR A 127 -7.82 -25.36 7.60
C THR A 127 -8.24 -23.98 8.12
N ASP A 128 -9.06 -23.95 9.16
CA ASP A 128 -9.46 -22.74 9.85
C ASP A 128 -8.25 -21.94 10.38
N GLU A 129 -7.21 -22.64 10.86
CA GLU A 129 -5.99 -22.03 11.38
C GLU A 129 -5.22 -21.33 10.26
N GLU A 130 -5.13 -21.97 9.10
CA GLU A 130 -4.52 -21.37 7.91
C GLU A 130 -5.30 -20.13 7.45
N TRP A 131 -6.62 -20.19 7.42
CA TRP A 131 -7.46 -19.03 7.10
C TRP A 131 -7.21 -17.88 8.07
N ARG A 132 -7.23 -18.14 9.38
CA ARG A 132 -6.95 -17.10 10.39
C ARG A 132 -5.55 -16.50 10.21
N SER A 133 -4.52 -17.34 10.09
CA SER A 133 -3.15 -16.89 9.89
C SER A 133 -2.98 -16.00 8.65
N ILE A 134 -3.57 -16.39 7.51
CA ILE A 134 -3.52 -15.60 6.27
C ILE A 134 -4.26 -14.28 6.43
N LEU A 135 -5.44 -14.28 7.05
CA LEU A 135 -6.21 -13.05 7.29
C LEU A 135 -5.50 -12.14 8.30
N ASP A 136 -4.91 -12.70 9.35
CA ASP A 136 -4.19 -11.92 10.37
C ASP A 136 -3.01 -11.17 9.77
N VAL A 137 -2.20 -11.82 8.94
CA VAL A 137 -1.04 -11.15 8.32
C VAL A 137 -1.48 -10.22 7.18
N ASN A 138 -2.29 -10.69 6.21
CA ASN A 138 -2.54 -9.94 4.98
C ASN A 138 -3.66 -8.89 5.10
N LEU A 139 -4.58 -9.03 6.06
CA LEU A 139 -5.67 -8.09 6.28
C LEU A 139 -5.49 -7.32 7.59
N MET A 140 -5.40 -8.01 8.75
CA MET A 140 -5.24 -7.31 10.02
C MET A 140 -3.89 -6.61 10.11
N GLY A 141 -2.83 -7.16 9.48
CA GLY A 141 -1.53 -6.51 9.30
C GLY A 141 -1.58 -5.22 8.44
N VAL A 142 -2.66 -4.98 7.70
CA VAL A 142 -2.97 -3.70 7.06
C VAL A 142 -3.86 -2.84 7.95
N VAL A 143 -4.91 -3.43 8.54
CA VAL A 143 -5.88 -2.72 9.41
C VAL A 143 -5.20 -2.07 10.61
N ASN A 144 -4.29 -2.80 11.29
CA ASN A 144 -3.63 -2.30 12.50
C ASN A 144 -2.83 -1.01 12.24
N PRO A 145 -1.86 -0.97 11.29
CA PRO A 145 -1.12 0.26 11.00
C PRO A 145 -2.02 1.39 10.47
N VAL A 146 -3.00 1.09 9.62
CA VAL A 146 -3.94 2.11 9.11
C VAL A 146 -4.72 2.74 10.26
N ARG A 147 -5.20 1.95 11.22
CA ARG A 147 -5.96 2.42 12.38
C ARG A 147 -5.17 3.38 13.26
N GLU A 148 -3.87 3.13 13.43
CA GLU A 148 -3.00 3.98 14.25
C GLU A 148 -2.49 5.22 13.48
N VAL A 149 -2.18 5.09 12.19
CA VAL A 149 -1.55 6.17 11.41
C VAL A 149 -2.59 7.12 10.80
N TYR A 150 -3.79 6.64 10.44
CA TYR A 150 -4.84 7.48 9.83
C TYR A 150 -5.19 8.73 10.66
N PRO A 151 -5.49 8.61 11.98
CA PRO A 151 -5.81 9.79 12.78
C PRO A 151 -4.64 10.77 12.91
N LEU A 152 -3.40 10.29 12.90
CA LEU A 152 -2.20 11.14 12.91
C LEU A 152 -2.09 11.93 11.60
N MET A 153 -2.23 11.26 10.46
CA MET A 153 -2.22 11.91 9.15
C MET A 153 -3.35 12.94 9.01
N ALA A 154 -4.54 12.62 9.49
CA ALA A 154 -5.67 13.55 9.47
C ALA A 154 -5.41 14.79 10.35
N ALA A 155 -4.82 14.62 11.53
CA ALA A 155 -4.50 15.71 12.45
C ALA A 155 -3.36 16.60 11.92
N GLN A 156 -2.38 16.05 11.20
CA GLN A 156 -1.27 16.81 10.61
C GLN A 156 -1.60 17.47 9.26
N GLY A 157 -2.84 17.27 8.74
CA GLY A 157 -3.32 17.88 7.50
C GLY A 157 -3.01 17.08 6.24
N GLY A 158 -2.66 15.81 6.35
CA GLY A 158 -2.50 14.93 5.20
C GLY A 158 -1.42 13.86 5.33
N GLY A 159 -1.42 12.97 4.35
CA GLY A 159 -0.45 11.88 4.24
C GLY A 159 -0.84 10.92 3.12
N LYS A 160 0.01 9.95 2.82
CA LYS A 160 -0.22 8.95 1.78
C LYS A 160 -0.09 7.54 2.32
N MET A 161 -1.06 6.69 2.01
CA MET A 161 -1.07 5.28 2.36
C MET A 161 -1.09 4.43 1.09
N VAL A 162 -0.11 3.54 0.95
CA VAL A 162 -0.03 2.63 -0.19
C VAL A 162 0.04 1.19 0.32
N ALA A 163 -0.95 0.38 -0.04
CA ALA A 163 -0.99 -1.03 0.33
C ALA A 163 -0.64 -1.95 -0.84
N LEU A 164 0.05 -3.04 -0.53
CA LEU A 164 0.33 -4.09 -1.50
C LEU A 164 -0.87 -5.05 -1.57
N GLY A 165 -1.65 -4.91 -2.64
CA GLY A 165 -2.70 -5.83 -3.03
C GLY A 165 -2.15 -7.03 -3.80
N SER A 166 -2.90 -7.47 -4.79
CA SER A 166 -2.49 -8.53 -5.75
C SER A 166 -3.44 -8.55 -6.94
N ILE A 167 -2.94 -8.92 -8.11
CA ILE A 167 -3.77 -9.32 -9.26
C ILE A 167 -4.72 -10.46 -8.89
N ALA A 168 -4.32 -11.35 -7.98
CA ALA A 168 -5.14 -12.46 -7.50
C ALA A 168 -6.50 -12.00 -6.92
N ALA A 169 -6.54 -10.81 -6.33
CA ALA A 169 -7.78 -10.21 -5.81
C ALA A 169 -8.77 -9.82 -6.93
N LYS A 170 -8.30 -9.66 -8.17
CA LYS A 170 -9.12 -9.29 -9.33
C LYS A 170 -9.52 -10.50 -10.18
N ILE A 171 -8.59 -11.45 -10.38
CA ILE A 171 -8.79 -12.59 -11.27
C ILE A 171 -9.14 -13.89 -10.55
N GLY A 172 -9.19 -13.91 -9.22
CA GLY A 172 -9.46 -15.11 -8.43
C GLY A 172 -8.27 -16.08 -8.28
N GLY A 173 -7.08 -15.69 -8.69
CA GLY A 173 -5.74 -16.28 -8.55
C GLY A 173 -5.63 -17.73 -8.08
N VAL A 174 -5.93 -18.72 -8.93
CA VAL A 174 -5.95 -20.16 -8.55
C VAL A 174 -4.61 -20.68 -8.01
N ALA A 175 -3.48 -20.10 -8.45
CA ALA A 175 -2.15 -20.43 -7.93
C ALA A 175 -1.94 -19.95 -6.48
N SER A 176 -2.73 -18.98 -6.03
CA SER A 176 -2.77 -18.52 -4.64
C SER A 176 -3.98 -19.14 -3.95
N GLY A 177 -3.84 -19.59 -2.71
CA GLY A 177 -4.97 -20.17 -1.97
C GLY A 177 -6.12 -19.17 -1.75
N PRO A 178 -7.35 -19.65 -1.53
CA PRO A 178 -8.55 -18.82 -1.46
C PRO A 178 -8.52 -17.81 -0.31
N ALA A 179 -7.90 -18.15 0.83
CA ALA A 179 -7.73 -17.23 1.95
C ALA A 179 -6.89 -15.99 1.58
N TYR A 180 -5.83 -16.19 0.78
CA TYR A 180 -5.02 -15.08 0.27
C TYR A 180 -5.81 -14.19 -0.68
N VAL A 181 -6.56 -14.80 -1.62
CA VAL A 181 -7.43 -14.06 -2.55
C VAL A 181 -8.44 -13.21 -1.78
N ALA A 182 -9.11 -13.81 -0.79
CA ALA A 182 -10.09 -13.11 0.06
C ALA A 182 -9.44 -11.94 0.83
N ALA A 183 -8.27 -12.17 1.46
CA ALA A 183 -7.56 -11.14 2.21
C ALA A 183 -7.15 -9.96 1.31
N LYS A 184 -6.56 -10.23 0.14
CA LYS A 184 -6.13 -9.17 -0.78
C LYS A 184 -7.31 -8.41 -1.41
N SER A 185 -8.44 -9.09 -1.65
CA SER A 185 -9.70 -8.43 -2.08
C SER A 185 -10.23 -7.50 -0.99
N ALA A 186 -10.18 -7.92 0.29
CA ALA A 186 -10.57 -7.08 1.42
C ALA A 186 -9.67 -5.84 1.55
N VAL A 187 -8.35 -5.96 1.32
CA VAL A 187 -7.42 -4.81 1.29
C VAL A 187 -7.81 -3.81 0.20
N HIS A 188 -8.18 -4.28 -1.01
CA HIS A 188 -8.65 -3.37 -2.08
C HIS A 188 -9.88 -2.56 -1.63
N GLY A 189 -10.85 -3.21 -0.97
CA GLY A 189 -12.05 -2.55 -0.45
C GLY A 189 -11.73 -1.58 0.69
N LEU A 190 -10.91 -2.01 1.65
CA LEU A 190 -10.48 -1.19 2.79
C LEU A 190 -9.81 0.11 2.35
N MET A 191 -8.85 0.04 1.44
CA MET A 191 -8.09 1.22 1.01
C MET A 191 -8.96 2.20 0.21
N LYS A 192 -9.98 1.73 -0.52
CA LYS A 192 -10.98 2.59 -1.13
C LYS A 192 -11.82 3.33 -0.09
N TRP A 193 -12.20 2.64 1.00
CA TRP A 193 -12.89 3.27 2.12
C TRP A 193 -12.01 4.34 2.78
N VAL A 194 -10.74 4.02 3.06
CA VAL A 194 -9.76 4.97 3.64
C VAL A 194 -9.58 6.20 2.76
N ALA A 195 -9.45 6.01 1.45
CA ALA A 195 -9.35 7.10 0.48
C ALA A 195 -10.54 8.04 0.55
N LYS A 196 -11.75 7.48 0.57
CA LYS A 196 -12.99 8.26 0.62
C LYS A 196 -13.15 9.01 1.94
N ALA A 197 -12.88 8.35 3.06
CA ALA A 197 -12.96 8.97 4.39
C ALA A 197 -11.85 10.00 4.62
N GLY A 198 -10.66 9.76 4.07
CA GLY A 198 -9.47 10.59 4.26
C GLY A 198 -9.40 11.83 3.38
N ALA A 199 -10.18 11.89 2.30
CA ALA A 199 -10.08 12.96 1.29
C ALA A 199 -10.24 14.38 1.89
N ALA A 200 -11.19 14.57 2.80
CA ALA A 200 -11.43 15.85 3.47
C ALA A 200 -10.27 16.27 4.41
N HIS A 201 -9.39 15.34 4.76
CA HIS A 201 -8.24 15.55 5.64
C HIS A 201 -6.90 15.53 4.90
N GLY A 202 -6.91 15.54 3.55
CA GLY A 202 -5.71 15.45 2.74
C GLY A 202 -5.00 14.08 2.81
N VAL A 203 -5.70 13.03 3.27
CA VAL A 203 -5.14 11.66 3.33
C VAL A 203 -5.51 10.91 2.07
N TYR A 204 -4.48 10.48 1.35
CA TYR A 204 -4.59 9.67 0.13
C TYR A 204 -4.38 8.20 0.48
N ALA A 205 -5.13 7.32 -0.16
CA ALA A 205 -4.94 5.88 0.00
C ALA A 205 -5.11 5.17 -1.34
N SER A 206 -4.16 4.30 -1.67
CA SER A 206 -4.14 3.56 -2.93
C SER A 206 -3.58 2.15 -2.73
N VAL A 207 -3.79 1.29 -3.72
CA VAL A 207 -3.30 -0.08 -3.74
C VAL A 207 -2.44 -0.27 -4.98
N ILE A 208 -1.32 -0.97 -4.85
CA ILE A 208 -0.61 -1.60 -5.96
C ILE A 208 -1.09 -3.03 -6.06
N ALA A 209 -1.46 -3.48 -7.25
CA ALA A 209 -1.81 -4.88 -7.53
C ALA A 209 -0.74 -5.52 -8.43
N PRO A 210 0.30 -6.14 -7.84
CA PRO A 210 1.33 -6.80 -8.61
C PRO A 210 0.82 -8.04 -9.33
N GLY A 211 1.41 -8.32 -10.49
CA GLY A 211 1.45 -9.65 -11.09
C GLY A 211 2.49 -10.54 -10.41
N PRO A 212 2.98 -11.58 -11.09
CA PRO A 212 4.07 -12.41 -10.59
C PRO A 212 5.38 -11.60 -10.55
N VAL A 213 6.01 -11.54 -9.38
CA VAL A 213 7.26 -10.81 -9.09
C VAL A 213 8.28 -11.77 -8.52
N GLU A 214 9.50 -11.73 -9.03
CA GLU A 214 10.61 -12.57 -8.56
C GLU A 214 11.06 -12.14 -7.16
N THR A 215 10.60 -12.85 -6.14
CA THR A 215 10.88 -12.60 -4.73
C THR A 215 11.16 -13.92 -4.01
N PRO A 216 11.74 -13.91 -2.81
CA PRO A 216 11.84 -15.13 -1.99
C PRO A 216 10.47 -15.80 -1.77
N MET A 217 9.40 -15.05 -1.61
CA MET A 217 8.03 -15.55 -1.51
C MET A 217 7.60 -16.27 -2.81
N TRP A 218 7.94 -15.71 -3.98
CA TRP A 218 7.66 -16.32 -5.28
C TRP A 218 8.36 -17.67 -5.45
N ASN A 219 9.59 -17.80 -4.96
CA ASN A 219 10.36 -19.04 -5.03
C ASN A 219 9.68 -20.20 -4.27
N THR A 220 8.90 -19.91 -3.24
CA THR A 220 8.10 -20.93 -2.55
C THR A 220 6.91 -21.40 -3.39
N VAL A 221 6.43 -20.55 -4.30
CA VAL A 221 5.34 -20.85 -5.25
C VAL A 221 5.85 -21.70 -6.42
N THR A 222 7.03 -21.34 -6.96
CA THR A 222 7.54 -21.88 -8.24
C THR A 222 8.12 -23.28 -8.14
N GLN A 223 8.48 -23.74 -6.92
CA GLN A 223 8.87 -25.16 -6.72
C GLN A 223 7.76 -26.16 -7.14
N ARG A 224 6.53 -25.70 -7.42
CA ARG A 224 5.37 -26.52 -7.82
C ARG A 224 4.84 -26.32 -9.24
N ALA A 225 5.54 -25.62 -10.14
CA ALA A 225 5.16 -25.28 -11.52
C ALA A 225 4.77 -23.81 -11.72
N ALA A 226 5.77 -22.92 -11.81
CA ALA A 226 5.55 -21.64 -12.45
C ALA A 226 5.36 -21.87 -13.95
N PRO A 227 4.27 -21.40 -14.56
CA PRO A 227 4.23 -21.29 -16.02
C PRO A 227 5.43 -20.45 -16.45
N SER A 228 6.09 -20.80 -17.54
CA SER A 228 7.09 -19.93 -18.15
C SER A 228 6.47 -18.54 -18.36
N ALA A 229 7.21 -17.46 -18.07
CA ALA A 229 6.72 -16.10 -18.32
C ALA A 229 6.33 -15.90 -19.78
N ASN A 230 6.97 -16.67 -20.69
CA ASN A 230 6.67 -16.71 -22.09
C ASN A 230 5.23 -17.17 -22.33
N GLY A 231 4.34 -16.22 -22.66
CA GLY A 231 2.94 -16.42 -22.98
C GLY A 231 1.93 -16.10 -21.88
N SER A 232 2.33 -16.01 -20.61
CA SER A 232 1.43 -15.61 -19.51
C SER A 232 1.52 -14.13 -19.13
N VAL A 233 2.67 -13.48 -19.39
CA VAL A 233 2.90 -12.06 -19.16
C VAL A 233 3.23 -11.38 -20.49
N PRO A 234 2.41 -10.46 -20.99
CA PRO A 234 2.62 -9.80 -22.29
C PRO A 234 3.99 -9.12 -22.45
N LEU A 235 4.57 -8.56 -21.38
CA LEU A 235 5.92 -8.00 -21.40
C LEU A 235 7.03 -9.05 -21.44
N GLY A 236 6.71 -10.36 -21.48
CA GLY A 236 7.66 -11.45 -21.68
C GLY A 236 8.57 -11.78 -20.50
N ARG A 237 8.41 -11.12 -19.37
CA ARG A 237 9.18 -11.37 -18.15
C ARG A 237 8.32 -11.27 -16.90
N TYR A 238 8.76 -11.89 -15.82
CA TYR A 238 8.22 -11.59 -14.49
C TYR A 238 8.69 -10.20 -14.02
N GLY A 239 7.90 -9.59 -13.14
CA GLY A 239 8.28 -8.35 -12.50
C GLY A 239 9.47 -8.56 -11.56
N GLN A 240 10.30 -7.53 -11.42
CA GLN A 240 11.32 -7.45 -10.38
C GLN A 240 10.78 -6.63 -9.20
N PRO A 241 11.28 -6.82 -7.98
CA PRO A 241 10.93 -6.00 -6.82
C PRO A 241 10.97 -4.50 -7.11
N GLU A 242 11.94 -4.06 -7.92
CA GLU A 242 12.17 -2.68 -8.32
C GLU A 242 11.02 -2.13 -9.20
N ASP A 243 10.41 -2.95 -10.06
CA ASP A 243 9.25 -2.54 -10.87
C ASP A 243 8.08 -2.11 -9.97
N ILE A 244 7.88 -2.83 -8.86
CA ILE A 244 6.82 -2.54 -7.89
C ILE A 244 7.22 -1.35 -7.01
N ALA A 245 8.48 -1.28 -6.58
CA ALA A 245 9.00 -0.20 -5.76
C ALA A 245 8.86 1.17 -6.45
N GLN A 246 9.09 1.25 -7.77
CA GLN A 246 8.91 2.49 -8.53
C GLN A 246 7.44 2.93 -8.58
N ALA A 247 6.50 2.00 -8.73
CA ALA A 247 5.08 2.31 -8.70
C ALA A 247 4.62 2.78 -7.29
N ILE A 248 5.16 2.16 -6.23
CA ILE A 248 4.92 2.60 -4.85
C ILE A 248 5.48 4.02 -4.65
N LEU A 249 6.73 4.29 -5.05
CA LEU A 249 7.35 5.60 -4.98
C LEU A 249 6.51 6.66 -5.69
N PHE A 250 6.01 6.38 -6.90
CA PHE A 250 5.12 7.28 -7.63
C PHE A 250 3.87 7.62 -6.79
N LEU A 251 3.18 6.62 -6.24
CA LEU A 251 1.98 6.84 -5.42
C LEU A 251 2.27 7.54 -4.09
N CYS A 252 3.49 7.42 -3.55
CA CYS A 252 3.92 8.12 -2.34
C CYS A 252 4.32 9.58 -2.62
N SER A 253 4.65 9.93 -3.86
CA SER A 253 5.20 11.23 -4.23
C SER A 253 4.12 12.28 -4.55
N PRO A 254 4.48 13.58 -4.61
CA PRO A 254 3.58 14.64 -5.07
C PRO A 254 3.07 14.46 -6.50
N ALA A 255 3.76 13.67 -7.35
CA ALA A 255 3.34 13.38 -8.72
C ALA A 255 1.97 12.68 -8.80
N SER A 256 1.52 12.06 -7.71
CA SER A 256 0.23 11.38 -7.61
C SER A 256 -0.83 12.16 -6.82
N ASN A 257 -0.70 13.48 -6.64
CA ASN A 257 -1.62 14.27 -5.81
C ASN A 257 -3.07 14.38 -6.35
N TRP A 258 -3.35 13.84 -7.53
CA TRP A 258 -4.71 13.72 -8.07
C TRP A 258 -5.18 12.26 -8.15
N ILE A 259 -4.49 11.36 -7.43
CA ILE A 259 -4.76 9.92 -7.44
C ILE A 259 -5.03 9.46 -6.01
N THR A 260 -6.25 8.97 -5.75
CA THR A 260 -6.64 8.30 -4.51
C THR A 260 -7.73 7.27 -4.78
N GLY A 261 -7.84 6.23 -3.95
CA GLY A 261 -8.83 5.17 -4.09
C GLY A 261 -8.58 4.21 -5.25
N THR A 262 -7.45 4.34 -5.96
CA THR A 262 -7.10 3.47 -7.08
C THR A 262 -6.53 2.13 -6.62
N VAL A 263 -6.73 1.11 -7.46
CA VAL A 263 -5.97 -0.13 -7.46
C VAL A 263 -5.16 -0.13 -8.75
N LEU A 264 -3.90 0.28 -8.64
CA LEU A 264 -2.99 0.38 -9.77
C LEU A 264 -2.40 -0.99 -10.10
N ASP A 265 -2.67 -1.49 -11.29
CA ASP A 265 -2.12 -2.74 -11.79
C ASP A 265 -0.66 -2.56 -12.24
N VAL A 266 0.22 -3.41 -11.68
CA VAL A 266 1.64 -3.47 -12.04
C VAL A 266 1.98 -4.93 -12.30
N ASN A 267 1.59 -5.45 -13.46
CA ASN A 267 1.50 -6.87 -13.73
C ASN A 267 2.05 -7.29 -15.11
N GLY A 268 2.75 -6.40 -15.81
CA GLY A 268 3.30 -6.68 -17.13
C GLY A 268 2.25 -6.92 -18.23
N GLY A 269 1.02 -6.43 -18.02
CA GLY A 269 -0.10 -6.60 -18.94
C GLY A 269 -0.88 -7.90 -18.76
N MET A 270 -0.62 -8.65 -17.68
CA MET A 270 -1.31 -9.91 -17.39
C MET A 270 -2.83 -9.72 -17.14
N LEU A 271 -3.20 -8.58 -16.60
CA LEU A 271 -4.57 -8.08 -16.53
C LEU A 271 -4.61 -6.67 -17.11
N MET A 272 -5.60 -6.40 -17.96
CA MET A 272 -5.92 -5.10 -18.52
C MET A 272 -7.42 -4.87 -18.31
N ASP A 273 -7.78 -3.95 -17.37
CA ASP A 273 -9.17 -3.59 -17.02
C ASP A 273 -9.37 -2.07 -16.97
#